data_58a60b4beb6fd5cd5ed9bde19142f876
#
_entry.id   58a60b4beb6fd5cd5ed9bde19142f876
#
_cell.length_a   1.000
_cell.length_b   1.000
_cell.length_c   1.000
_cell.angle_alpha   90.00
_cell.angle_beta   90.00
_cell.angle_gamma   90.00
#
_symmetry.space_group_name_H-M   'P 1'
#
loop_
_entity.id
_entity.type
_entity.pdbx_description
1 polymer ?
#
loop_
_entity_poly.entity_id
_entity_poly.type
_entity_poly.pdbx_seq_one_letter_code
_entity_poly.pdbx_strand_id
1 'polypeptide(L)' 'MEDRIPAPAVARLIGIKTPTLAKWRYLGKGPQGWIQVSPTHVTYPRSEVEKFLADRATKRPMRA' A
#
# COMPACT_ATOMS: atom_id res chain seq x y z
N MET A 1 -9.65 8.39 15.28
CA MET A 1 -8.69 8.83 14.29
C MET A 1 -8.00 7.64 13.69
N GLU A 2 -7.90 7.63 12.38
CA GLU A 2 -7.38 6.47 11.70
C GLU A 2 -5.85 6.46 11.68
N ASP A 3 -5.27 5.29 11.88
CA ASP A 3 -3.85 5.13 11.75
C ASP A 3 -3.43 5.30 10.31
N ARG A 4 -2.38 6.02 10.10
CA ARG A 4 -1.84 6.17 8.77
C ARG A 4 -0.40 5.66 8.76
N ILE A 5 -0.06 5.00 7.68
CA ILE A 5 1.24 4.35 7.55
C ILE A 5 2.02 5.05 6.44
N PRO A 6 3.28 5.45 6.71
CA PRO A 6 4.08 6.08 5.65
C PRO A 6 4.33 5.12 4.49
N ALA A 7 4.45 5.69 3.29
CA ALA A 7 4.64 4.89 2.10
C ALA A 7 5.80 3.90 2.20
N PRO A 8 6.99 4.29 2.72
CA PRO A 8 8.07 3.32 2.82
C PRO A 8 7.70 2.11 3.68
N ALA A 9 6.95 2.34 4.76
CA ALA A 9 6.51 1.23 5.61
C ALA A 9 5.51 0.34 4.89
N VAL A 10 4.60 0.95 4.12
CA VAL A 10 3.63 0.19 3.35
C VAL A 10 4.34 -0.68 2.31
N ALA A 11 5.32 -0.11 1.63
CA ALA A 11 6.08 -0.87 0.64
C ALA A 11 6.75 -2.07 1.29
N ARG A 12 7.29 -1.87 2.49
CA ARG A 12 7.93 -2.96 3.21
C ARG A 12 6.93 -4.04 3.60
N LEU A 13 5.75 -3.63 4.03
CA LEU A 13 4.71 -4.58 4.41
C LEU A 13 4.25 -5.40 3.22
N ILE A 14 4.16 -4.79 2.06
CA ILE A 14 3.74 -5.46 0.84
C ILE A 14 4.88 -6.31 0.27
N GLY A 15 6.11 -5.90 0.52
CA GLY A 15 7.27 -6.60 0.01
C GLY A 15 7.76 -6.06 -1.32
N ILE A 16 7.55 -4.76 -1.55
CA ILE A 16 8.01 -4.12 -2.77
C ILE A 16 8.85 -2.91 -2.40
N LYS A 17 9.48 -2.33 -3.39
CA LYS A 17 10.30 -1.14 -3.17
C LYS A 17 9.41 0.10 -3.19
N THR A 18 9.86 1.12 -2.48
CA THR A 18 9.10 2.37 -2.42
C THR A 18 8.82 2.97 -3.79
N PRO A 19 9.80 3.02 -4.71
CA PRO A 19 9.49 3.53 -6.05
C PRO A 19 8.43 2.74 -6.79
N THR A 20 8.38 1.42 -6.55
CA THR A 20 7.36 0.58 -7.15
C THR A 20 5.98 0.96 -6.61
N LEU A 21 5.89 1.21 -5.32
CA LEU A 21 4.63 1.63 -4.72
C LEU A 21 4.18 2.97 -5.29
N ALA A 22 5.12 3.88 -5.50
CA ALA A 22 4.80 5.17 -6.09
C ALA A 22 4.23 5.00 -7.50
N LYS A 23 4.82 4.10 -8.26
CA LYS A 23 4.33 3.82 -9.60
C LYS A 23 2.92 3.25 -9.56
N TRP A 24 2.65 2.41 -8.56
CA TRP A 24 1.33 1.83 -8.41
C TRP A 24 0.27 2.90 -8.18
N ARG A 25 0.63 3.99 -7.51
CA ARG A 25 -0.31 5.09 -7.30
C ARG A 25 -0.76 5.68 -8.63
N TYR A 26 0.18 5.85 -9.54
CA TYR A 26 -0.16 6.35 -10.87
C TYR A 26 -1.03 5.40 -11.65
N LEU A 27 -0.83 4.11 -11.42
CA LEU A 27 -1.56 3.09 -12.16
C LEU A 27 -2.90 2.72 -11.52
N GLY A 28 -3.18 3.29 -10.36
CA GLY A 28 -4.39 2.95 -9.64
C GLY A 28 -4.35 1.61 -8.97
N LYS A 29 -3.15 1.09 -8.71
CA LYS A 29 -2.98 -0.18 -8.03
C LYS A 29 -2.62 0.05 -6.57
N GLY A 30 -2.63 -1.02 -5.80
CA GLY A 30 -2.21 -0.97 -4.42
C GLY A 30 -3.30 -0.45 -3.50
N PRO A 31 -2.95 -0.24 -2.24
CA PRO A 31 -3.94 0.25 -1.29
C PRO A 31 -4.47 1.62 -1.69
N GLN A 32 -5.75 1.83 -1.50
CA GLN A 32 -6.39 3.08 -1.84
C GLN A 32 -6.39 4.03 -0.65
N GLY A 33 -6.89 5.23 -0.87
CA GLY A 33 -7.04 6.17 0.22
C GLY A 33 -5.75 6.86 0.64
N TRP A 34 -4.71 6.77 -0.18
CA TRP A 34 -3.46 7.43 0.14
C TRP A 34 -3.63 8.94 0.09
N ILE A 35 -2.83 9.62 0.91
CA ILE A 35 -2.82 11.07 0.97
C ILE A 35 -1.40 11.55 0.88
N GLN A 36 -1.17 12.52 0.01
CA GLN A 36 0.15 13.13 -0.09
C GLN A 36 0.21 14.32 0.85
N VAL A 37 0.89 14.15 1.96
CA VAL A 37 0.95 15.19 2.98
C VAL A 37 2.03 16.21 2.70
N SER A 38 3.00 15.86 1.86
CA SER A 38 4.03 16.79 1.42
C SER A 38 4.63 16.24 0.14
N PRO A 39 5.44 17.04 -0.57
CA PRO A 39 6.00 16.56 -1.83
C PRO A 39 6.76 15.24 -1.73
N THR A 40 7.29 14.92 -0.55
CA THR A 40 8.07 13.71 -0.38
C THR A 40 7.44 12.71 0.56
N HIS A 41 6.23 13.00 1.08
CA HIS A 41 5.60 12.12 2.07
C HIS A 41 4.20 11.75 1.65
N VAL A 42 3.95 10.46 1.58
CA VAL A 42 2.63 9.92 1.29
C VAL A 42 2.30 8.94 2.39
N THR A 43 1.06 8.94 2.85
CA THR A 43 0.61 8.00 3.86
C THR A 43 -0.61 7.25 3.36
N TYR A 44 -0.79 6.06 3.90
CA TYR A 44 -1.91 5.19 3.55
C TYR A 44 -2.70 4.86 4.81
N PRO A 45 -4.00 4.77 4.73
CA PRO A 45 -4.78 4.33 5.90
C PRO A 45 -4.49 2.87 6.20
N ARG A 46 -4.29 2.56 7.47
CA ARG A 46 -3.97 1.20 7.87
C ARG A 46 -5.05 0.22 7.40
N SER A 47 -6.31 0.64 7.52
CA SER A 47 -7.40 -0.24 7.13
C SER A 47 -7.32 -0.65 5.67
N GLU A 48 -6.94 0.28 4.79
CA GLU A 48 -6.81 -0.03 3.38
C GLU A 48 -5.61 -0.91 3.10
N VAL A 49 -4.53 -0.69 3.84
CA VAL A 49 -3.35 -1.54 3.69
C VAL A 49 -3.65 -2.96 4.10
N GLU A 50 -4.33 -3.13 5.23
CA GLU A 50 -4.70 -4.45 5.71
C GLU A 50 -5.66 -5.14 4.75
N LYS A 51 -6.61 -4.37 4.22
CA LYS A 51 -7.57 -4.90 3.28
C LYS A 51 -6.86 -5.36 2.01
N PHE A 52 -5.91 -4.57 1.53
CA PHE A 52 -5.16 -4.92 0.35
C PHE A 52 -4.37 -6.21 0.56
N LEU A 53 -3.70 -6.33 1.69
CA LEU A 53 -2.92 -7.51 1.99
C LEU A 53 -3.80 -8.74 2.14
N ALA A 54 -4.92 -8.59 2.81
CA ALA A 54 -5.85 -9.69 2.99
C ALA A 54 -6.42 -10.15 1.66
N ASP A 55 -6.75 -9.20 0.80
CA ASP A 55 -7.30 -9.51 -0.51
C ASP A 55 -6.28 -10.25 -1.36
N ARG A 56 -5.03 -9.84 -1.31
CA ARG A 56 -4.00 -10.52 -2.08
C ARG A 56 -3.74 -11.91 -1.54
N ALA A 57 -3.74 -12.07 -0.24
CA ALA A 57 -3.56 -13.39 0.34
C ALA A 57 -4.68 -14.33 -0.07
N THR A 58 -5.90 -13.82 -0.12
CA THR A 58 -7.05 -14.62 -0.48
C THR A 58 -7.02 -14.99 -1.96
N LYS A 59 -6.68 -14.04 -2.80
CA LYS A 59 -6.69 -14.27 -4.24
C LYS A 59 -5.48 -15.01 -4.74
N ARG A 60 -4.44 -15.09 -3.93
CA ARG A 60 -3.24 -15.73 -4.37
C ARG A 60 -3.49 -17.16 -4.67
N PRO A 61 -3.21 -17.61 -5.86
CA PRO A 61 -3.43 -19.02 -6.19
C PRO A 61 -2.54 -19.88 -5.33
N MET A 62 -3.05 -21.05 -5.03
CA MET A 62 -2.26 -22.02 -4.34
C MET A 62 -1.18 -22.51 -5.25
N ARG A 63 -0.04 -21.96 -5.11
CA ARG A 63 1.04 -22.41 -5.94
C ARG A 63 1.72 -23.52 -5.30
N ALA A 64 1.90 -24.45 -6.00
CA ALA A 64 2.64 -25.55 -5.44
C ALA A 64 4.06 -25.13 -5.24
#